data_682a66f134812157ab34e122c8f54b16
#
_entry.id   682a66f134812157ab34e122c8f54b16
#
_cell.length_a   1.000
_cell.length_b   1.000
_cell.length_c   1.000
_cell.angle_alpha   90.00
_cell.angle_beta   90.00
_cell.angle_gamma   90.00
#
_symmetry.space_group_name_H-M   'P 1'
#
loop_
_entity.id
_entity.type
_entity.pdbx_description
1 polymer ?
#
loop_
_entity_poly.entity_id
_entity_poly.type
_entity_poly.pdbx_seq_one_letter_code
_entity_poly.pdbx_strand_id
1 'polypeptide(L)'
;MNAQAKISAEFPENRELVLERIFDAPREKVYRAWTEPKLLKQWFAPLPWTISGVAMDVRPGGASLVVMRDPDGKDYPNPGVFLEVVENERLVITDAFTEAWQPSEKPFMTAIVTFEDAGDGKTRYTARARHWTVEDREAHEKMGFHEGWGQCADQLAELLKTI
;
A
#
# COMPACT_ATOMS: atom_id res chain seq x y z
N MET A 1 9.55 14.29 32.37
CA MET A 1 8.64 13.70 31.41
C MET A 1 9.20 13.91 30.01
N ASN A 2 9.29 12.84 29.24
CA ASN A 2 9.81 12.93 27.88
C ASN A 2 8.69 13.37 26.93
N ALA A 3 8.86 14.50 26.23
CA ALA A 3 7.89 15.02 25.27
C ALA A 3 7.62 14.03 24.13
N GLN A 4 8.62 13.22 23.75
CA GLN A 4 8.47 12.21 22.69
C GLN A 4 7.44 11.13 23.03
N ALA A 5 7.28 10.79 24.33
CA ALA A 5 6.30 9.79 24.74
C ALA A 5 4.85 10.23 24.46
N LYS A 6 4.60 11.54 24.34
CA LYS A 6 3.28 12.08 24.05
C LYS A 6 2.98 12.13 22.55
N ILE A 7 4.02 12.07 21.71
CA ILE A 7 3.87 12.13 20.25
C ILE A 7 3.62 10.76 19.65
N SER A 8 4.02 9.70 20.36
CA SER A 8 3.87 8.32 19.89
C SER A 8 2.54 7.67 20.30
N ALA A 9 1.46 8.44 20.33
CA ALA A 9 0.13 7.91 20.64
C ALA A 9 -0.26 6.84 19.62
N GLU A 10 -0.86 5.76 20.13
CA GLU A 10 -1.35 4.68 19.27
C GLU A 10 -2.47 5.17 18.36
N PHE A 11 -2.48 4.66 17.13
CA PHE A 11 -3.55 4.96 16.20
C PHE A 11 -4.82 4.17 16.60
N PRO A 12 -6.02 4.77 16.55
CA PRO A 12 -7.25 4.07 16.91
C PRO A 12 -7.53 2.85 16.02
N GLU A 13 -7.73 1.69 16.64
CA GLU A 13 -7.99 0.44 15.93
C GLU A 13 -9.24 0.49 15.06
N ASN A 14 -10.26 1.23 15.48
CA ASN A 14 -11.51 1.35 14.72
C ASN A 14 -11.41 2.22 13.47
N ARG A 15 -10.24 2.79 13.20
CA ARG A 15 -9.96 3.57 11.99
C ARG A 15 -8.93 2.89 11.09
N GLU A 16 -8.55 1.65 11.40
CA GLU A 16 -7.49 0.92 10.69
C GLU A 16 -8.00 -0.42 10.16
N LEU A 17 -7.57 -0.79 8.96
CA LEU A 17 -7.72 -2.14 8.39
C LEU A 17 -6.33 -2.72 8.19
N VAL A 18 -6.17 -4.01 8.47
CA VAL A 18 -4.85 -4.67 8.44
C VAL A 18 -4.92 -5.97 7.65
N LEU A 19 -3.97 -6.15 6.75
CA LEU A 19 -3.73 -7.41 6.07
C LEU A 19 -2.33 -7.89 6.43
N GLU A 20 -2.21 -9.13 6.88
CA GLU A 20 -0.92 -9.75 7.17
C GLU A 20 -0.75 -11.04 6.38
N ARG A 21 0.44 -11.25 5.82
CA ARG A 21 0.79 -12.45 5.05
C ARG A 21 2.24 -12.86 5.34
N ILE A 22 2.51 -14.14 5.24
CA ILE A 22 3.89 -14.65 5.19
C ILE A 22 4.15 -15.08 3.74
N PHE A 23 5.10 -14.41 3.08
CA PHE A 23 5.51 -14.78 1.73
C PHE A 23 6.75 -15.65 1.76
N ASP A 24 6.79 -16.66 0.90
CA ASP A 24 7.96 -17.53 0.71
C ASP A 24 8.94 -16.89 -0.29
N ALA A 25 9.45 -15.74 0.10
CA ALA A 25 10.42 -14.96 -0.65
C ALA A 25 11.10 -13.97 0.29
N PRO A 26 12.37 -13.60 0.03
CA PRO A 26 13.05 -12.59 0.85
C PRO A 26 12.45 -11.21 0.66
N ARG A 27 12.52 -10.40 1.70
CA ARG A 27 11.88 -9.08 1.71
C ARG A 27 12.36 -8.13 0.61
N GLU A 28 13.56 -8.30 0.13
CA GLU A 28 14.10 -7.53 -0.99
C GLU A 28 13.26 -7.72 -2.26
N LYS A 29 12.78 -8.94 -2.49
CA LYS A 29 11.91 -9.23 -3.63
C LYS A 29 10.51 -8.63 -3.44
N VAL A 30 9.97 -8.73 -2.24
CA VAL A 30 8.65 -8.17 -1.93
C VAL A 30 8.69 -6.65 -2.05
N TYR A 31 9.74 -6.02 -1.55
CA TYR A 31 9.95 -4.57 -1.70
C TYR A 31 10.07 -4.17 -3.18
N ARG A 32 10.83 -4.93 -3.98
CA ARG A 32 10.93 -4.68 -5.42
C ARG A 32 9.56 -4.72 -6.11
N ALA A 33 8.73 -5.67 -5.74
CA ALA A 33 7.39 -5.80 -6.33
C ALA A 33 6.52 -4.57 -6.05
N TRP A 34 6.76 -3.86 -4.96
CA TRP A 34 6.08 -2.62 -4.60
C TRP A 34 6.67 -1.39 -5.28
N THR A 35 7.96 -1.39 -5.59
CA THR A 35 8.70 -0.17 -5.99
C THR A 35 9.13 -0.14 -7.44
N GLU A 36 9.05 -1.26 -8.15
CA GLU A 36 9.33 -1.31 -9.58
C GLU A 36 8.02 -1.31 -10.36
N PRO A 37 7.75 -0.29 -11.18
CA PRO A 37 6.46 -0.17 -11.87
C PRO A 37 6.05 -1.39 -12.67
N LYS A 38 6.98 -2.04 -13.36
CA LYS A 38 6.70 -3.23 -14.15
C LYS A 38 6.21 -4.40 -13.30
N LEU A 39 6.72 -4.50 -12.08
CA LEU A 39 6.32 -5.56 -11.15
C LEU A 39 5.00 -5.20 -10.49
N LEU A 40 4.84 -3.96 -10.03
CA LEU A 40 3.61 -3.51 -9.37
C LEU A 40 2.39 -3.72 -10.26
N LYS A 41 2.52 -3.46 -11.56
CA LYS A 41 1.42 -3.62 -12.51
C LYS A 41 0.86 -5.03 -12.57
N GLN A 42 1.61 -6.03 -12.16
CA GLN A 42 1.23 -7.43 -12.30
C GLN A 42 0.37 -7.96 -11.16
N TRP A 43 0.28 -7.23 -10.04
CA TRP A 43 -0.43 -7.76 -8.88
C TRP A 43 -1.33 -6.75 -8.14
N PHE A 44 -1.15 -5.45 -8.36
CA PHE A 44 -1.72 -4.40 -7.50
C PHE A 44 -3.22 -4.15 -7.69
N ALA A 45 -3.87 -4.82 -8.61
CA ALA A 45 -5.33 -4.76 -8.78
C ALA A 45 -5.91 -6.18 -8.79
N PRO A 46 -7.05 -6.41 -8.08
CA PRO A 46 -7.66 -7.73 -8.07
C PRO A 46 -8.29 -8.02 -9.43
N LEU A 47 -7.86 -9.11 -10.09
CA LEU A 47 -8.44 -9.51 -11.37
C LEU A 47 -9.96 -9.68 -11.26
N PRO A 48 -10.75 -9.26 -12.24
CA PRO A 48 -10.37 -8.85 -13.60
C PRO A 48 -9.94 -7.39 -13.76
N TRP A 49 -9.85 -6.61 -12.69
CA TRP A 49 -9.25 -5.29 -12.73
C TRP A 49 -7.77 -5.39 -13.07
N THR A 50 -7.24 -4.38 -13.73
CA THR A 50 -5.81 -4.31 -14.10
C THR A 50 -5.24 -2.94 -13.76
N ILE A 51 -3.93 -2.80 -13.91
CA ILE A 51 -3.24 -1.52 -13.75
C ILE A 51 -2.87 -1.01 -15.14
N SER A 52 -3.43 0.13 -15.55
CA SER A 52 -3.16 0.72 -16.86
C SER A 52 -1.96 1.66 -16.88
N GLY A 53 -1.56 2.19 -15.72
CA GLY A 53 -0.40 3.07 -15.63
C GLY A 53 0.15 3.16 -14.22
N VAL A 54 1.46 3.35 -14.12
CA VAL A 54 2.17 3.59 -12.86
C VAL A 54 3.25 4.64 -13.11
N ALA A 55 3.29 5.64 -12.24
CA ALA A 55 4.38 6.62 -12.20
C ALA A 55 4.79 6.79 -10.75
N MET A 56 6.01 6.42 -10.41
CA MET A 56 6.50 6.47 -9.04
C MET A 56 7.88 7.09 -8.96
N ASP A 57 8.05 7.98 -7.97
CA ASP A 57 9.33 8.50 -7.55
C ASP A 57 9.50 8.04 -6.09
N VAL A 58 10.22 6.92 -5.90
CA VAL A 58 10.29 6.24 -4.60
C VAL A 58 11.28 6.95 -3.69
N ARG A 59 10.79 8.01 -3.07
CA ARG A 59 11.52 8.81 -2.08
C ARG A 59 10.50 9.61 -1.26
N PRO A 60 10.85 10.04 -0.04
CA PRO A 60 9.94 10.91 0.72
C PRO A 60 9.57 12.15 -0.09
N GLY A 61 8.27 12.42 -0.21
CA GLY A 61 7.73 13.52 -1.02
C GLY A 61 7.60 13.19 -2.50
N GLY A 62 8.09 12.05 -2.95
CA GLY A 62 7.97 11.63 -4.35
C GLY A 62 6.55 11.22 -4.71
N ALA A 63 6.18 11.42 -5.97
CA ALA A 63 4.85 11.08 -6.46
C ALA A 63 4.63 9.57 -6.49
N SER A 64 3.40 9.15 -6.20
CA SER A 64 2.93 7.77 -6.35
C SER A 64 1.60 7.81 -7.09
N LEU A 65 1.62 7.55 -8.38
CA LEU A 65 0.42 7.47 -9.19
C LEU A 65 0.22 6.04 -9.68
N VAL A 66 -0.92 5.45 -9.32
CA VAL A 66 -1.33 4.15 -9.82
C VAL A 66 -2.70 4.32 -10.47
N VAL A 67 -2.83 3.92 -11.73
CA VAL A 67 -4.10 3.99 -12.45
C VAL A 67 -4.68 2.59 -12.56
N MET A 68 -5.83 2.39 -11.92
CA MET A 68 -6.56 1.13 -12.00
C MET A 68 -7.53 1.17 -13.17
N ARG A 69 -7.70 0.04 -13.85
CA ARG A 69 -8.64 -0.09 -14.96
C ARG A 69 -9.66 -1.17 -14.67
N ASP A 70 -10.95 -0.83 -14.76
CA ASP A 70 -12.01 -1.81 -14.57
C ASP A 70 -12.18 -2.71 -15.79
N PRO A 71 -13.00 -3.79 -15.68
CA PRO A 71 -13.23 -4.70 -16.81
C PRO A 71 -13.84 -4.05 -18.05
N ASP A 72 -14.50 -2.90 -17.88
CA ASP A 72 -15.11 -2.17 -19.01
C ASP A 72 -14.14 -1.18 -19.66
N GLY A 73 -12.90 -1.10 -19.15
CA GLY A 73 -11.88 -0.24 -19.72
C GLY A 73 -11.83 1.17 -19.15
N LYS A 74 -12.58 1.45 -18.10
CA LYS A 74 -12.55 2.76 -17.44
C LYS A 74 -11.37 2.85 -16.48
N ASP A 75 -10.65 3.97 -16.54
CA ASP A 75 -9.49 4.24 -15.72
C ASP A 75 -9.85 5.04 -14.47
N TYR A 76 -9.22 4.67 -13.35
CA TYR A 76 -9.38 5.32 -12.04
C TYR A 76 -8.00 5.70 -11.52
N PRO A 77 -7.55 6.95 -11.74
CA PRO A 77 -6.27 7.41 -11.22
C PRO A 77 -6.29 7.52 -9.70
N ASN A 78 -5.22 7.04 -9.07
CA ASN A 78 -5.03 7.14 -7.62
C ASN A 78 -3.71 7.88 -7.37
N PRO A 79 -3.73 9.22 -7.39
CA PRO A 79 -2.53 10.00 -7.11
C PRO A 79 -2.27 10.11 -5.61
N GLY A 80 -1.00 10.16 -5.26
CA GLY A 80 -0.58 10.31 -3.87
C GLY A 80 0.91 10.61 -3.80
N VAL A 81 1.46 10.51 -2.60
CA VAL A 81 2.90 10.72 -2.35
C VAL A 81 3.42 9.71 -1.36
N PHE A 82 4.72 9.43 -1.45
CA PHE A 82 5.43 8.70 -0.43
C PHE A 82 5.74 9.64 0.74
N LEU A 83 5.43 9.23 1.95
CA LEU A 83 5.78 9.96 3.17
C LEU A 83 7.09 9.44 3.77
N GLU A 84 7.27 8.12 3.72
CA GLU A 84 8.43 7.45 4.31
C GLU A 84 8.86 6.31 3.39
N VAL A 85 10.15 6.19 3.16
CA VAL A 85 10.73 5.11 2.37
C VAL A 85 11.96 4.59 3.12
N VAL A 86 11.88 3.37 3.62
CA VAL A 86 13.01 2.66 4.21
C VAL A 86 13.22 1.39 3.39
N GLU A 87 14.28 1.36 2.63
CA GLU A 87 14.55 0.29 1.67
C GLU A 87 14.45 -1.09 2.33
N ASN A 88 13.69 -1.99 1.70
CA ASN A 88 13.44 -3.36 2.13
C ASN A 88 12.70 -3.49 3.47
N GLU A 89 12.31 -2.39 4.11
CA GLU A 89 11.70 -2.44 5.43
C GLU A 89 10.30 -1.81 5.51
N ARG A 90 10.13 -0.61 4.91
CA ARG A 90 8.90 0.14 5.15
C ARG A 90 8.59 1.17 4.07
N LEU A 91 7.33 1.22 3.68
CA LEU A 91 6.78 2.27 2.81
C LEU A 91 5.57 2.89 3.50
N VAL A 92 5.47 4.21 3.49
CA VAL A 92 4.27 4.92 3.92
C VAL A 92 3.81 5.80 2.77
N ILE A 93 2.58 5.60 2.34
CA ILE A 93 2.01 6.26 1.15
C ILE A 93 0.66 6.85 1.54
N THR A 94 0.39 8.07 1.07
CA THR A 94 -0.88 8.73 1.37
C THR A 94 -1.47 9.39 0.15
N ASP A 95 -2.80 9.47 0.09
CA ASP A 95 -3.54 10.27 -0.87
C ASP A 95 -3.97 11.63 -0.29
N ALA A 96 -3.49 11.99 0.91
CA ALA A 96 -3.77 13.29 1.51
C ALA A 96 -3.09 14.44 0.76
N PHE A 97 -2.01 14.13 0.04
CA PHE A 97 -1.27 15.07 -0.79
C PHE A 97 -1.02 14.47 -2.15
N THR A 98 -0.86 15.34 -3.13
CA THR A 98 -0.35 14.98 -4.44
C THR A 98 1.02 15.60 -4.63
N GLU A 99 1.60 15.48 -5.83
CA GLU A 99 2.92 16.00 -6.13
C GLU A 99 3.10 17.45 -5.67
N ALA A 100 4.30 17.78 -5.18
CA ALA A 100 4.65 19.09 -4.66
C ALA A 100 3.83 19.51 -3.42
N TRP A 101 3.44 18.53 -2.62
CA TRP A 101 2.73 18.76 -1.35
C TRP A 101 1.42 19.52 -1.49
N GLN A 102 0.72 19.31 -2.61
CA GLN A 102 -0.61 19.88 -2.80
C GLN A 102 -1.63 19.05 -2.03
N PRO A 103 -2.40 19.66 -1.11
CA PRO A 103 -3.46 18.92 -0.40
C PRO A 103 -4.50 18.42 -1.39
N SER A 104 -4.89 17.15 -1.24
CA SER A 104 -5.95 16.57 -2.05
C SER A 104 -7.32 17.06 -1.57
N GLU A 105 -8.30 17.03 -2.46
CA GLU A 105 -9.65 17.48 -2.12
C GLU A 105 -10.33 16.53 -1.13
N LYS A 106 -10.10 15.24 -1.27
CA LYS A 106 -10.77 14.24 -0.44
C LYS A 106 -9.82 13.08 -0.13
N PRO A 107 -8.99 13.23 0.91
CA PRO A 107 -8.11 12.15 1.32
C PRO A 107 -8.92 10.95 1.83
N PHE A 108 -8.46 9.75 1.48
CA PHE A 108 -9.14 8.51 1.84
C PHE A 108 -8.37 7.69 2.88
N MET A 109 -7.07 7.45 2.64
CA MET A 109 -6.27 6.62 3.53
C MET A 109 -4.79 6.95 3.49
N THR A 110 -4.10 6.52 4.55
CA THR A 110 -2.64 6.42 4.57
C THR A 110 -2.31 4.94 4.70
N ALA A 111 -1.53 4.43 3.77
CA ALA A 111 -1.09 3.04 3.77
C ALA A 111 0.29 2.91 4.39
N ILE A 112 0.46 1.98 5.30
CA ILE A 112 1.74 1.64 5.90
C ILE A 112 2.03 0.19 5.58
N VAL A 113 3.10 -0.05 4.82
CA VAL A 113 3.49 -1.39 4.40
C VAL A 113 4.85 -1.71 5.01
N THR A 114 4.92 -2.80 5.75
CA THR A 114 6.16 -3.25 6.37
C THR A 114 6.58 -4.60 5.81
N PHE A 115 7.89 -4.76 5.68
CA PHE A 115 8.54 -5.96 5.13
C PHE A 115 9.54 -6.44 6.18
N GLU A 116 9.18 -7.46 6.94
CA GLU A 116 10.02 -7.99 8.02
C GLU A 116 10.60 -9.34 7.61
N ASP A 117 11.87 -9.55 7.93
CA ASP A 117 12.48 -10.87 7.76
C ASP A 117 11.84 -11.85 8.74
N ALA A 118 11.17 -12.87 8.22
CA ALA A 118 10.49 -13.89 9.04
C ALA A 118 11.35 -15.15 9.26
N GLY A 119 12.60 -15.12 8.78
CA GLY A 119 13.49 -16.28 8.82
C GLY A 119 13.29 -17.21 7.63
N ASP A 120 14.30 -18.06 7.36
CA ASP A 120 14.26 -19.07 6.29
C ASP A 120 13.93 -18.50 4.89
N GLY A 121 14.36 -17.26 4.62
CA GLY A 121 14.11 -16.61 3.34
C GLY A 121 12.66 -16.18 3.13
N LYS A 122 11.91 -16.03 4.22
CA LYS A 122 10.50 -15.64 4.20
C LYS A 122 10.32 -14.21 4.70
N THR A 123 9.21 -13.60 4.31
CA THR A 123 8.86 -12.22 4.68
C THR A 123 7.53 -12.18 5.42
N ARG A 124 7.51 -11.49 6.56
CA ARG A 124 6.25 -11.05 7.17
C ARG A 124 5.87 -9.73 6.54
N TYR A 125 4.77 -9.76 5.81
CA TYR A 125 4.23 -8.61 5.08
C TYR A 125 3.00 -8.12 5.81
N THR A 126 3.00 -6.83 6.18
CA THR A 126 1.84 -6.22 6.83
C THR A 126 1.47 -4.96 6.07
N ALA A 127 0.24 -4.90 5.58
CA ALA A 127 -0.31 -3.72 4.91
C ALA A 127 -1.42 -3.15 5.79
N ARG A 128 -1.24 -1.89 6.23
CA ARG A 128 -2.19 -1.18 7.08
C ARG A 128 -2.80 -0.03 6.30
N ALA A 129 -4.12 0.06 6.32
CA ALA A 129 -4.84 1.21 5.77
C ALA A 129 -5.44 1.99 6.92
N ARG A 130 -4.93 3.20 7.14
CA ARG A 130 -5.41 4.11 8.19
C ARG A 130 -6.32 5.16 7.59
N HIS A 131 -7.47 5.35 8.21
CA HIS A 131 -8.53 6.24 7.71
C HIS A 131 -8.71 7.44 8.64
N TRP A 132 -9.27 8.53 8.09
CA TRP A 132 -9.51 9.75 8.85
C TRP A 132 -10.66 9.63 9.83
N THR A 133 -11.64 8.78 9.50
CA THR A 133 -12.84 8.56 10.33
C THR A 133 -13.18 7.08 10.39
N VAL A 134 -14.01 6.72 11.38
CA VAL A 134 -14.56 5.36 11.48
C VAL A 134 -15.42 5.06 10.26
N GLU A 135 -16.18 6.04 9.79
CA GLU A 135 -17.05 5.91 8.62
C GLU A 135 -16.25 5.57 7.36
N ASP A 136 -15.09 6.21 7.17
CA ASP A 136 -14.21 5.92 6.04
C ASP A 136 -13.66 4.50 6.12
N ARG A 137 -13.27 4.05 7.31
CA ARG A 137 -12.80 2.67 7.52
C ARG A 137 -13.91 1.67 7.21
N GLU A 138 -15.13 1.92 7.70
CA GLU A 138 -16.28 1.05 7.43
C GLU A 138 -16.61 1.00 5.94
N ALA A 139 -16.55 2.15 5.26
CA ALA A 139 -16.78 2.21 3.82
C ALA A 139 -15.75 1.39 3.05
N HIS A 140 -14.47 1.48 3.41
CA HIS A 140 -13.40 0.71 2.77
C HIS A 140 -13.57 -0.79 2.99
N GLU A 141 -13.97 -1.17 4.20
CA GLU A 141 -14.24 -2.57 4.52
C GLU A 141 -15.41 -3.13 3.70
N LYS A 142 -16.48 -2.36 3.55
CA LYS A 142 -17.64 -2.73 2.72
C LYS A 142 -17.32 -2.78 1.23
N MET A 143 -16.37 -1.98 0.78
CA MET A 143 -15.88 -2.02 -0.60
C MET A 143 -15.09 -3.29 -0.91
N GLY A 144 -14.78 -4.09 0.11
CA GLY A 144 -14.09 -5.36 -0.06
C GLY A 144 -12.60 -5.29 0.22
N PHE A 145 -12.18 -4.53 1.26
CA PHE A 145 -10.77 -4.44 1.64
C PHE A 145 -10.14 -5.83 1.82
N HIS A 146 -10.75 -6.68 2.64
CA HIS A 146 -10.17 -7.99 2.96
C HIS A 146 -10.07 -8.88 1.73
N GLU A 147 -11.12 -8.94 0.93
CA GLU A 147 -11.17 -9.74 -0.28
C GLU A 147 -10.24 -9.18 -1.36
N GLY A 148 -10.30 -7.86 -1.59
CA GLY A 148 -9.52 -7.20 -2.65
C GLY A 148 -8.03 -7.18 -2.35
N TRP A 149 -7.65 -6.71 -1.18
CA TRP A 149 -6.24 -6.67 -0.77
C TRP A 149 -5.68 -8.08 -0.58
N GLY A 150 -6.52 -9.01 -0.10
CA GLY A 150 -6.15 -10.42 0.02
C GLY A 150 -5.88 -11.06 -1.33
N GLN A 151 -6.74 -10.81 -2.33
CA GLN A 151 -6.52 -11.31 -3.68
C GLN A 151 -5.26 -10.71 -4.30
N CYS A 152 -5.01 -9.42 -4.12
CA CYS A 152 -3.77 -8.80 -4.58
C CYS A 152 -2.55 -9.45 -3.93
N ALA A 153 -2.61 -9.75 -2.63
CA ALA A 153 -1.54 -10.46 -1.94
C ALA A 153 -1.32 -11.87 -2.50
N ASP A 154 -2.39 -12.57 -2.87
CA ASP A 154 -2.28 -13.88 -3.52
C ASP A 154 -1.62 -13.75 -4.88
N GLN A 155 -1.97 -12.72 -5.66
CA GLN A 155 -1.35 -12.42 -6.95
C GLN A 155 0.14 -12.06 -6.78
N LEU A 156 0.47 -11.32 -5.73
CA LEU A 156 1.86 -11.00 -5.39
C LEU A 156 2.63 -12.28 -5.07
N ALA A 157 2.05 -13.18 -4.30
CA ALA A 157 2.69 -14.46 -3.97
C ALA A 157 3.05 -15.25 -5.23
N GLU A 158 2.17 -15.26 -6.23
CA GLU A 158 2.44 -15.93 -7.50
C GLU A 158 3.57 -15.24 -8.29
N LEU A 159 3.57 -13.91 -8.31
CA LEU A 159 4.63 -13.13 -8.97
C LEU A 159 6.00 -13.42 -8.34
N LEU A 160 6.05 -13.51 -7.02
CA LEU A 160 7.31 -13.73 -6.29
C LEU A 160 7.99 -15.05 -6.66
N LYS A 161 7.27 -16.01 -7.20
CA LYS A 161 7.83 -17.28 -7.69
C LYS A 161 8.60 -17.10 -9.00
N THR A 162 8.40 -15.99 -9.69
CA THR A 162 8.94 -15.76 -11.04
C THR A 162 10.08 -14.73 -11.09
N ILE A 163 10.34 -14.06 -10.00
CA ILE A 163 11.37 -12.99 -9.96
C ILE A 163 12.54 -13.33 -9.04
#